data_1ebd363d2f77f5dc426ca006d037f0a2
#
_entry.id   1ebd363d2f77f5dc426ca006d037f0a2
#
_cell.length_a   1.000
_cell.length_b   1.000
_cell.length_c   1.000
_cell.angle_alpha   90.00
_cell.angle_beta   90.00
_cell.angle_gamma   90.00
#
_symmetry.space_group_name_H-M   'P 1'
#
loop_
_entity.id
_entity.type
_entity.pdbx_description
1 polymer ?
#
loop_
_entity_poly.entity_id
_entity_poly.type
_entity_poly.pdbx_seq_one_letter_code
_entity_poly.pdbx_strand_id
1 'polypeptide(L)'
;LARKEFFLDAQTVTGFYTAILALNAILLAVCWSCFSRLLDILGDPAFGSWMRLHKLDGYYGFYIDYVQLTQMLAVGFAVSGLVVTIIQTPDWVHRSVLGGTITASAYATRWAVGCVRLMQEVSDHRATFRDRRQNVSTLPSESARQQ
;
A
#
# COMPACT_ATOMS: atom_id res chain seq x y z
N LEU A 1 8.65 -29.46 37.35
CA LEU A 1 7.85 -28.46 36.65
C LEU A 1 7.83 -28.85 35.17
N ALA A 2 6.79 -29.63 34.75
CA ALA A 2 6.58 -30.01 33.35
C ALA A 2 6.39 -28.71 32.53
N ARG A 3 7.35 -28.40 31.67
CA ARG A 3 7.21 -27.43 30.60
C ARG A 3 6.04 -27.99 29.73
N LYS A 4 4.85 -27.44 29.88
CA LYS A 4 3.79 -27.58 28.88
C LYS A 4 4.36 -26.95 27.62
N GLU A 5 4.98 -27.75 26.78
CA GLU A 5 5.35 -27.33 25.44
C GLU A 5 4.04 -26.96 24.76
N PHE A 6 3.90 -25.69 24.46
CA PHE A 6 2.75 -25.15 23.73
C PHE A 6 2.94 -25.54 22.26
N PHE A 7 2.78 -26.84 21.99
CA PHE A 7 2.68 -27.33 20.62
C PHE A 7 1.33 -26.86 20.08
N LEU A 8 1.37 -25.74 19.38
CA LEU A 8 0.26 -25.40 18.49
C LEU A 8 0.10 -26.59 17.53
N ASP A 9 -1.08 -27.18 17.51
CA ASP A 9 -1.41 -28.24 16.57
C ASP A 9 -1.11 -27.74 15.14
N ALA A 10 -0.55 -28.62 14.29
CA ALA A 10 -0.13 -28.27 12.92
C ALA A 10 -1.31 -27.68 12.11
N GLN A 11 -2.53 -28.12 12.39
CA GLN A 11 -3.74 -27.55 11.77
C GLN A 11 -3.97 -26.09 12.18
N THR A 12 -3.75 -25.75 13.44
CA THR A 12 -3.88 -24.38 13.95
C THR A 12 -2.83 -23.46 13.33
N VAL A 13 -1.59 -23.94 13.20
CA VAL A 13 -0.49 -23.16 12.58
C VAL A 13 -0.77 -22.93 11.09
N THR A 14 -1.20 -23.95 10.36
CA THR A 14 -1.58 -23.83 8.95
C THR A 14 -2.74 -22.86 8.78
N GLY A 15 -3.77 -22.95 9.63
CA GLY A 15 -4.91 -22.04 9.64
C GLY A 15 -4.48 -20.58 9.86
N PHE A 16 -3.53 -20.35 10.76
CA PHE A 16 -2.99 -19.02 11.03
C PHE A 16 -2.27 -18.42 9.80
N TYR A 17 -1.36 -19.16 9.16
CA TYR A 17 -0.69 -18.68 7.95
C TYR A 17 -1.65 -18.43 6.79
N THR A 18 -2.66 -19.31 6.62
CA THR A 18 -3.70 -19.13 5.61
C THR A 18 -4.51 -17.85 5.85
N ALA A 19 -4.88 -17.57 7.10
CA ALA A 19 -5.60 -16.35 7.46
C ALA A 19 -4.76 -15.09 7.22
N ILE A 20 -3.47 -15.11 7.57
CA ILE A 20 -2.55 -14.01 7.29
C ILE A 20 -2.35 -13.81 5.79
N LEU A 21 -2.22 -14.89 5.03
CA LEU A 21 -2.09 -14.82 3.57
C LEU A 21 -3.34 -14.18 2.94
N ALA A 22 -4.54 -14.58 3.39
CA ALA A 22 -5.80 -13.98 2.93
C ALA A 22 -5.87 -12.49 3.28
N LEU A 23 -5.49 -12.10 4.51
CA LEU A 23 -5.41 -10.70 4.91
C LEU A 23 -4.47 -9.90 3.99
N ASN A 24 -3.25 -10.39 3.76
CA ASN A 24 -2.28 -9.72 2.90
C ASN A 24 -2.75 -9.64 1.45
N ALA A 25 -3.47 -10.66 0.93
CA ALA A 25 -4.08 -10.61 -0.40
C ALA A 25 -5.14 -9.50 -0.51
N ILE A 26 -5.99 -9.33 0.51
CA ILE A 26 -6.97 -8.24 0.57
C ILE A 26 -6.27 -6.88 0.60
N LEU A 27 -5.24 -6.71 1.45
CA LEU A 27 -4.47 -5.48 1.54
C LEU A 27 -3.78 -5.14 0.21
N LEU A 28 -3.23 -6.13 -0.47
CA LEU A 28 -2.63 -5.97 -1.79
C LEU A 28 -3.67 -5.50 -2.83
N ALA A 29 -4.87 -6.08 -2.83
CA ALA A 29 -5.94 -5.68 -3.73
C ALA A 29 -6.40 -4.24 -3.48
N VAL A 30 -6.49 -3.82 -2.21
CA VAL A 30 -6.81 -2.43 -1.83
C VAL A 30 -5.72 -1.48 -2.31
N CYS A 31 -4.44 -1.78 -2.05
CA CYS A 31 -3.31 -0.98 -2.52
C CYS A 31 -3.30 -0.87 -4.05
N TRP A 32 -3.53 -1.97 -4.75
CA TRP A 32 -3.59 -1.97 -6.22
C TRP A 32 -4.71 -1.09 -6.76
N SER A 33 -5.89 -1.14 -6.14
CA SER A 33 -7.01 -0.26 -6.49
C SER A 33 -6.68 1.22 -6.27
N CYS A 34 -6.00 1.55 -5.17
CA CYS A 34 -5.54 2.92 -4.90
C CYS A 34 -4.52 3.38 -5.94
N PHE A 35 -3.56 2.53 -6.30
CA PHE A 35 -2.53 2.86 -7.29
C PHE A 35 -3.09 3.02 -8.70
N SER A 36 -4.02 2.17 -9.10
CA SER A 36 -4.71 2.32 -10.39
C SER A 36 -5.38 3.70 -10.51
N ARG A 37 -6.12 4.10 -9.48
CA ARG A 37 -6.73 5.44 -9.43
C ARG A 37 -5.71 6.57 -9.41
N LEU A 38 -4.61 6.39 -8.69
CA LEU A 38 -3.53 7.38 -8.64
C LEU A 38 -2.89 7.55 -10.02
N LEU A 39 -2.61 6.45 -10.72
CA LEU A 39 -2.07 6.49 -12.08
C LEU A 39 -3.03 7.16 -13.06
N ASP A 40 -4.33 6.93 -12.95
CA ASP A 40 -5.35 7.61 -13.75
C ASP A 40 -5.35 9.13 -13.49
N ILE A 41 -5.19 9.55 -12.23
CA ILE A 41 -5.11 10.97 -11.88
C ILE A 41 -3.83 11.60 -12.41
N LEU A 42 -2.70 10.92 -12.29
CA LEU A 42 -1.40 11.37 -12.78
C LEU A 42 -1.32 11.39 -14.31
N GLY A 43 -2.13 10.57 -14.97
CA GLY A 43 -2.27 10.53 -16.43
C GLY A 43 -2.98 11.75 -17.03
N ASP A 44 -3.64 12.59 -16.23
CA ASP A 44 -4.20 13.88 -16.67
C ASP A 44 -3.05 14.83 -17.06
N PRO A 45 -2.91 15.25 -18.34
CA PRO A 45 -1.76 16.01 -18.80
C PRO A 45 -1.57 17.35 -18.07
N ALA A 46 -2.67 18.01 -17.70
CA ALA A 46 -2.64 19.30 -17.04
C ALA A 46 -2.21 19.17 -15.56
N PHE A 47 -2.80 18.20 -14.84
CA PHE A 47 -2.46 17.93 -13.46
C PHE A 47 -1.07 17.31 -13.33
N GLY A 48 -0.71 16.37 -14.20
CA GLY A 48 0.61 15.75 -14.23
C GLY A 48 1.73 16.73 -14.51
N SER A 49 1.51 17.75 -15.36
CA SER A 49 2.48 18.82 -15.59
C SER A 49 2.66 19.70 -14.34
N TRP A 50 1.56 20.01 -13.67
CA TRP A 50 1.59 20.76 -12.40
C TRP A 50 2.35 20.00 -11.31
N MET A 51 2.11 18.69 -11.18
CA MET A 51 2.79 17.81 -10.22
C MET A 51 4.31 17.78 -10.47
N ARG A 52 4.73 17.62 -11.75
CA ARG A 52 6.15 17.65 -12.12
C ARG A 52 6.82 18.97 -11.80
N LEU A 53 6.11 20.10 -12.05
CA LEU A 53 6.60 21.43 -11.71
C LEU A 53 6.90 21.57 -10.20
N HIS A 54 6.08 20.91 -9.36
CA HIS A 54 6.25 20.92 -7.90
C HIS A 54 7.12 19.77 -7.37
N LYS A 55 7.72 18.96 -8.25
CA LYS A 55 8.60 17.80 -7.93
C LYS A 55 7.92 16.75 -7.05
N LEU A 56 6.61 16.60 -7.17
CA LEU A 56 5.82 15.65 -6.37
C LEU A 56 5.77 14.26 -6.99
N ASP A 57 6.01 14.14 -8.30
CA ASP A 57 5.98 12.88 -9.07
C ASP A 57 6.96 11.83 -8.54
N GLY A 58 8.20 12.23 -8.23
CA GLY A 58 9.21 11.34 -7.66
C GLY A 58 8.84 10.80 -6.29
N TYR A 59 8.21 11.63 -5.45
CA TYR A 59 7.75 11.21 -4.12
C TYR A 59 6.66 10.14 -4.20
N TYR A 60 5.68 10.33 -5.07
CA TYR A 60 4.59 9.37 -5.24
C TYR A 60 5.06 8.06 -5.88
N GLY A 61 5.97 8.12 -6.87
CA GLY A 61 6.59 6.94 -7.47
C GLY A 61 7.31 6.08 -6.43
N PHE A 62 8.20 6.69 -5.64
CA PHE A 62 8.91 6.00 -4.56
C PHE A 62 7.95 5.35 -3.55
N TYR A 63 6.88 6.06 -3.18
CA TYR A 63 5.90 5.54 -2.23
C TYR A 63 5.17 4.30 -2.77
N ILE A 64 4.78 4.31 -4.04
CA ILE A 64 4.13 3.17 -4.71
C ILE A 64 5.03 1.94 -4.68
N ASP A 65 6.27 2.10 -5.13
CA ASP A 65 7.25 1.00 -5.20
C ASP A 65 7.53 0.41 -3.81
N TYR A 66 7.63 1.28 -2.80
CA TYR A 66 7.91 0.86 -1.44
C TYR A 66 6.72 0.08 -0.82
N VAL A 67 5.49 0.53 -1.04
CA VAL A 67 4.29 -0.19 -0.58
C VAL A 67 4.17 -1.54 -1.27
N GLN A 68 4.41 -1.62 -2.58
CA GLN A 68 4.38 -2.89 -3.30
C GLN A 68 5.42 -3.87 -2.77
N LEU A 69 6.66 -3.41 -2.55
CA LEU A 69 7.73 -4.23 -2.00
C LEU A 69 7.35 -4.80 -0.62
N THR A 70 6.81 -3.96 0.27
CA THR A 70 6.41 -4.41 1.61
C THR A 70 5.27 -5.43 1.57
N GLN A 71 4.31 -5.28 0.66
CA GLN A 71 3.23 -6.25 0.46
C GLN A 71 3.75 -7.59 -0.08
N MET A 72 4.65 -7.55 -1.07
CA MET A 72 5.28 -8.76 -1.60
C MET A 72 6.09 -9.51 -0.55
N LEU A 73 6.83 -8.80 0.32
CA LEU A 73 7.55 -9.40 1.43
C LEU A 73 6.60 -10.06 2.44
N ALA A 74 5.48 -9.42 2.79
CA ALA A 74 4.50 -9.99 3.71
C ALA A 74 3.86 -11.28 3.15
N VAL A 75 3.50 -11.29 1.86
CA VAL A 75 3.00 -12.48 1.17
C VAL A 75 4.08 -13.58 1.13
N GLY A 76 5.33 -13.21 0.78
CA GLY A 76 6.45 -14.14 0.72
C GLY A 76 6.72 -14.83 2.07
N PHE A 77 6.69 -14.08 3.18
CA PHE A 77 6.83 -14.66 4.52
C PHE A 77 5.66 -15.58 4.89
N ALA A 78 4.42 -15.22 4.54
CA ALA A 78 3.25 -16.05 4.81
C ALA A 78 3.30 -17.36 4.02
N VAL A 79 3.68 -17.33 2.74
CA VAL A 79 3.88 -18.52 1.89
C VAL A 79 5.03 -19.36 2.44
N SER A 80 6.16 -18.75 2.82
CA SER A 80 7.28 -19.46 3.44
C SER A 80 6.85 -20.17 4.73
N GLY A 81 5.97 -19.54 5.52
CA GLY A 81 5.38 -20.14 6.70
C GLY A 81 4.58 -21.41 6.39
N LEU A 82 3.74 -21.38 5.35
CA LEU A 82 3.01 -22.57 4.89
C LEU A 82 3.96 -23.69 4.44
N VAL A 83 5.01 -23.34 3.70
CA VAL A 83 6.02 -24.34 3.26
C VAL A 83 6.74 -24.96 4.46
N VAL A 84 7.14 -24.15 5.43
CA VAL A 84 7.83 -24.61 6.65
C VAL A 84 6.95 -25.52 7.50
N THR A 85 5.62 -25.36 7.49
CA THR A 85 4.70 -26.29 8.19
C THR A 85 4.62 -27.67 7.54
N ILE A 86 4.93 -27.77 6.25
CA ILE A 86 4.91 -29.05 5.50
C ILE A 86 6.24 -29.78 5.63
N ILE A 87 7.34 -29.03 5.70
CA ILE A 87 8.69 -29.57 5.79
C ILE A 87 9.08 -29.70 7.26
N GLN A 88 9.57 -30.85 7.69
CA GLN A 88 10.10 -31.04 9.04
C GLN A 88 11.37 -30.23 9.24
N THR A 89 11.21 -28.99 9.70
CA THR A 89 12.31 -28.05 9.97
C THR A 89 12.55 -27.89 11.47
N PRO A 90 13.77 -27.47 11.89
CA PRO A 90 14.04 -27.19 13.29
C PRO A 90 13.13 -26.09 13.87
N ASP A 91 12.80 -26.18 15.15
CA ASP A 91 11.89 -25.23 15.86
C ASP A 91 12.30 -23.77 15.75
N TRP A 92 13.59 -23.46 15.70
CA TRP A 92 14.07 -22.10 15.55
C TRP A 92 13.68 -21.48 14.21
N VAL A 93 13.61 -22.30 13.13
CA VAL A 93 13.15 -21.85 11.80
C VAL A 93 11.67 -21.48 11.86
N HIS A 94 10.84 -22.34 12.47
CA HIS A 94 9.40 -22.04 12.66
C HIS A 94 9.18 -20.72 13.41
N ARG A 95 9.91 -20.50 14.51
CA ARG A 95 9.80 -19.28 15.32
C ARG A 95 10.25 -18.05 14.52
N SER A 96 11.33 -18.17 13.77
CA SER A 96 11.86 -17.06 12.94
C SER A 96 10.90 -16.68 11.83
N VAL A 97 10.35 -17.68 11.12
CA VAL A 97 9.38 -17.44 10.04
C VAL A 97 8.07 -16.87 10.59
N LEU A 98 7.60 -17.37 11.73
CA LEU A 98 6.40 -16.84 12.40
C LEU A 98 6.58 -15.38 12.79
N GLY A 99 7.71 -15.05 13.46
CA GLY A 99 8.05 -13.68 13.83
C GLY A 99 8.16 -12.76 12.61
N GLY A 100 8.83 -13.23 11.55
CA GLY A 100 8.94 -12.52 10.27
C GLY A 100 7.58 -12.27 9.62
N THR A 101 6.71 -13.28 9.60
CA THR A 101 5.36 -13.18 9.03
C THR A 101 4.52 -12.13 9.76
N ILE A 102 4.51 -12.17 11.10
CA ILE A 102 3.75 -11.20 11.91
C ILE A 102 4.29 -9.79 11.69
N THR A 103 5.61 -9.61 11.76
CA THR A 103 6.25 -8.31 11.61
C THR A 103 6.02 -7.73 10.21
N ALA A 104 6.24 -8.54 9.16
CA ALA A 104 6.03 -8.11 7.78
C ALA A 104 4.56 -7.75 7.52
N SER A 105 3.60 -8.54 8.02
CA SER A 105 2.17 -8.28 7.84
C SER A 105 1.71 -7.04 8.60
N ALA A 106 2.20 -6.80 9.82
CA ALA A 106 1.91 -5.58 10.57
C ALA A 106 2.46 -4.34 9.85
N TYR A 107 3.67 -4.46 9.30
CA TYR A 107 4.30 -3.39 8.54
C TYR A 107 3.57 -3.11 7.22
N ALA A 108 3.19 -4.16 6.48
CA ALA A 108 2.38 -4.05 5.27
C ALA A 108 1.01 -3.41 5.53
N THR A 109 0.36 -3.76 6.64
CA THR A 109 -0.91 -3.15 7.05
C THR A 109 -0.76 -1.65 7.30
N ARG A 110 0.30 -1.24 8.02
CA ARG A 110 0.59 0.18 8.24
C ARG A 110 0.74 0.95 6.93
N TRP A 111 1.46 0.38 5.97
CA TRP A 111 1.67 1.01 4.67
C TRP A 111 0.43 1.02 3.79
N ALA A 112 -0.43 -0.01 3.88
CA ALA A 112 -1.72 -0.01 3.20
C ALA A 112 -2.62 1.14 3.68
N VAL A 113 -2.66 1.40 4.99
CA VAL A 113 -3.38 2.57 5.56
C VAL A 113 -2.78 3.88 5.03
N GLY A 114 -1.44 3.96 4.95
CA GLY A 114 -0.75 5.11 4.35
C GLY A 114 -1.13 5.32 2.88
N CYS A 115 -1.28 4.23 2.11
CA CYS A 115 -1.70 4.29 0.71
C CYS A 115 -3.10 4.92 0.53
N VAL A 116 -4.06 4.57 1.40
CA VAL A 116 -5.40 5.17 1.40
C VAL A 116 -5.34 6.68 1.70
N ARG A 117 -4.54 7.08 2.69
CA ARG A 117 -4.33 8.50 3.03
C ARG A 117 -3.70 9.28 1.88
N LEU A 118 -2.68 8.69 1.25
CA LEU A 118 -2.02 9.29 0.09
C LEU A 118 -3.02 9.54 -1.05
N MET A 119 -3.91 8.58 -1.29
CA MET A 119 -4.96 8.72 -2.31
C MET A 119 -5.92 9.88 -2.00
N GLN A 120 -6.29 10.06 -0.73
CA GLN A 120 -7.11 11.19 -0.28
C GLN A 120 -6.38 12.52 -0.52
N GLU A 121 -5.12 12.62 -0.13
CA GLU A 121 -4.29 13.80 -0.31
C GLU A 121 -4.17 14.21 -1.79
N VAL A 122 -3.92 13.25 -2.68
CA VAL A 122 -3.86 13.51 -4.13
C VAL A 122 -5.20 13.96 -4.69
N SER A 123 -6.30 13.38 -4.19
CA SER A 123 -7.66 13.79 -4.59
C SER A 123 -7.95 15.24 -4.18
N ASP A 124 -7.53 15.64 -2.99
CA ASP A 124 -7.70 17.01 -2.48
C ASP A 124 -6.85 18.02 -3.28
N HIS A 125 -5.61 17.65 -3.60
CA HIS A 125 -4.76 18.46 -4.48
C HIS A 125 -5.38 18.65 -5.86
N ARG A 126 -5.97 17.57 -6.43
CA ARG A 126 -6.66 17.65 -7.71
C ARG A 126 -7.89 18.56 -7.64
N ALA A 127 -8.68 18.51 -6.58
CA ALA A 127 -9.83 19.38 -6.37
C ALA A 127 -9.37 20.85 -6.33
N THR A 128 -8.36 21.17 -5.52
CA THR A 128 -7.79 22.52 -5.41
C THR A 128 -7.24 23.03 -6.75
N PHE A 129 -6.61 22.17 -7.54
CA PHE A 129 -6.11 22.53 -8.87
C PHE A 129 -7.26 22.88 -9.82
N ARG A 130 -8.36 22.13 -9.81
CA ARG A 130 -9.55 22.41 -10.61
C ARG A 130 -10.20 23.73 -10.26
N ASP A 131 -10.37 24.00 -8.96
CA ASP A 131 -10.98 25.24 -8.48
C ASP A 131 -10.16 26.48 -8.90
N ARG A 132 -8.84 26.41 -8.79
CA ARG A 132 -7.95 27.47 -9.27
C ARG A 132 -8.11 27.73 -10.77
N ARG A 133 -8.22 26.68 -11.56
CA ARG A 133 -8.37 26.77 -13.02
C ARG A 133 -9.72 27.39 -13.41
N GLN A 134 -10.79 27.04 -12.70
CA GLN A 134 -12.12 27.63 -12.92
C GLN A 134 -12.12 29.12 -12.57
N ASN A 135 -11.54 29.49 -11.44
CA ASN A 135 -11.46 30.89 -11.01
C ASN A 135 -10.68 31.77 -11.98
N VAL A 136 -9.62 31.25 -12.60
CA VAL A 136 -8.87 31.96 -13.64
C VAL A 136 -9.69 32.13 -14.92
N SER A 137 -10.50 31.14 -15.29
CA SER A 137 -11.34 31.21 -16.49
C SER A 137 -12.57 32.12 -16.35
N THR A 138 -12.98 32.45 -15.13
CA THR A 138 -14.10 33.35 -14.82
C THR A 138 -13.70 34.81 -14.69
N LEU A 139 -12.38 35.13 -14.66
CA LEU A 139 -11.94 36.52 -14.68
C LEU A 139 -12.26 37.13 -16.06
N PRO A 140 -13.04 38.24 -16.12
CA PRO A 140 -13.35 38.90 -17.39
C PRO A 140 -12.03 39.32 -18.06
N SER A 141 -11.86 38.94 -19.32
CA SER A 141 -10.69 39.33 -20.09
C SER A 141 -10.60 40.87 -20.05
N GLU A 142 -9.50 41.41 -19.55
CA GLU A 142 -9.27 42.86 -19.50
C GLU A 142 -9.45 43.57 -20.85
N SER A 143 -9.41 42.80 -21.95
CA SER A 143 -9.71 43.30 -23.29
C SER A 143 -11.14 43.79 -23.49
N ALA A 144 -12.11 43.39 -22.65
CA ALA A 144 -13.49 43.89 -22.70
C ALA A 144 -13.70 45.23 -21.97
N ARG A 145 -12.69 45.75 -21.24
CA ARG A 145 -12.76 47.02 -20.52
C ARG A 145 -12.12 48.19 -21.28
N GLN A 146 -11.53 47.96 -22.46
CA GLN A 146 -10.88 48.98 -23.29
C GLN A 146 -11.64 49.38 -24.54
N GLN A 147 -12.91 48.95 -24.68
CA GLN A 147 -13.86 49.46 -25.64
C GLN A 147 -14.96 50.28 -24.96
#